data_8b9a08af9218b20150feed8c5197980e
#
_entry.id   8b9a08af9218b20150feed8c5197980e
#
_cell.length_a   1.000
_cell.length_b   1.000
_cell.length_c   1.000
_cell.angle_alpha   90.00
_cell.angle_beta   90.00
_cell.angle_gamma   90.00
#
_symmetry.space_group_name_H-M   'P 1'
#
loop_
_entity.id
_entity.type
_entity.pdbx_description
1 polymer ?
#
loop_
_entity_poly.entity_id
_entity_poly.type
_entity_poly.pdbx_seq_one_letter_code
_entity_poly.pdbx_strand_id
1 'polypeptide(L)'
;MSQRERIIEQTTAMLAEQGIKSIRMDDIAKSLGVSKRTLYEIFADKEELLYLCISHLRRQLVERSEQAMAQYEGNVAAVFEGLKVTMEEQHVLHRIMGNTRKFYPELFERIKREAEQEQGERLYSIIKRYIDEGLIMPQIDLRLSITLLYHTTTTVFSLAAGGMWPDGVTERDVLMYALVNFFRGISTVKGVMQIDAYFEGRERANEAVKN
;
A
#
# COMPACT_ATOMS: atom_id res chain seq x y z
N MET A 1 -0.38 7.30 -24.36
CA MET A 1 -1.11 6.20 -23.69
C MET A 1 -1.58 5.23 -24.76
N SER A 2 -1.16 3.99 -24.72
CA SER A 2 -1.56 2.94 -25.64
C SER A 2 -3.03 2.52 -25.42
N GLN A 3 -3.64 1.85 -26.41
CA GLN A 3 -4.99 1.29 -26.24
C GLN A 3 -5.05 0.29 -25.08
N ARG A 4 -4.00 -0.52 -24.89
CA ARG A 4 -3.89 -1.48 -23.79
C ARG A 4 -3.88 -0.78 -22.42
N GLU A 5 -3.10 0.26 -22.25
CA GLU A 5 -3.06 1.06 -21.00
C GLU A 5 -4.41 1.71 -20.70
N ARG A 6 -5.06 2.31 -21.71
CA ARG A 6 -6.39 2.89 -21.53
C ARG A 6 -7.42 1.87 -21.07
N ILE A 7 -7.40 0.65 -21.63
CA ILE A 7 -8.30 -0.42 -21.21
C ILE A 7 -8.03 -0.82 -19.76
N ILE A 8 -6.76 -0.98 -19.36
CA ILE A 8 -6.38 -1.32 -17.98
C ILE A 8 -6.89 -0.25 -17.02
N GLU A 9 -6.62 1.03 -17.29
CA GLU A 9 -7.01 2.14 -16.43
C GLU A 9 -8.54 2.21 -16.24
N GLN A 10 -9.29 2.19 -17.32
CA GLN A 10 -10.76 2.27 -17.28
C GLN A 10 -11.38 1.01 -16.63
N THR A 11 -10.83 -0.18 -16.91
CA THR A 11 -11.27 -1.40 -16.24
C THR A 11 -10.96 -1.38 -14.76
N THR A 12 -9.82 -0.81 -14.36
CA THR A 12 -9.45 -0.62 -12.95
C THR A 12 -10.49 0.24 -12.21
N ALA A 13 -10.94 1.34 -12.82
CA ALA A 13 -12.00 2.16 -12.26
C ALA A 13 -13.32 1.39 -12.11
N MET A 14 -13.72 0.62 -13.13
CA MET A 14 -14.91 -0.24 -13.06
C MET A 14 -14.79 -1.28 -11.93
N LEU A 15 -13.62 -1.91 -11.76
CA LEU A 15 -13.37 -2.87 -10.67
C LEU A 15 -13.47 -2.21 -9.29
N ALA A 16 -12.99 -0.98 -9.16
CA ALA A 16 -13.08 -0.21 -7.93
C ALA A 16 -14.53 0.11 -7.53
N GLU A 17 -15.40 0.36 -8.51
CA GLU A 17 -16.80 0.69 -8.27
C GLU A 17 -17.67 -0.56 -8.09
N GLN A 18 -17.58 -1.51 -9.00
CA GLN A 18 -18.53 -2.62 -9.15
C GLN A 18 -18.04 -3.95 -8.57
N GLY A 19 -16.71 -4.08 -8.34
CA GLY A 19 -16.08 -5.31 -7.88
C GLY A 19 -15.89 -6.36 -8.99
N ILE A 20 -15.07 -7.37 -8.71
CA ILE A 20 -14.61 -8.38 -9.69
C ILE A 20 -15.76 -9.27 -10.21
N LYS A 21 -16.74 -9.61 -9.35
CA LYS A 21 -17.77 -10.58 -9.66
C LYS A 21 -18.75 -10.08 -10.72
N SER A 22 -19.10 -8.82 -10.66
CA SER A 22 -20.13 -8.19 -11.50
C SER A 22 -19.64 -7.83 -12.90
N ILE A 23 -18.33 -7.80 -13.16
CA ILE A 23 -17.76 -7.37 -14.43
C ILE A 23 -17.47 -8.56 -15.35
N ARG A 24 -18.03 -8.54 -16.56
CA ARG A 24 -17.75 -9.49 -17.65
C ARG A 24 -16.95 -8.81 -18.76
N MET A 25 -16.25 -9.59 -19.57
CA MET A 25 -15.52 -9.07 -20.74
C MET A 25 -16.45 -8.32 -21.71
N ASP A 26 -17.71 -8.73 -21.82
CA ASP A 26 -18.71 -8.04 -22.65
C ASP A 26 -19.07 -6.66 -22.09
N ASP A 27 -19.18 -6.54 -20.76
CA ASP A 27 -19.48 -5.27 -20.08
C ASP A 27 -18.32 -4.29 -20.24
N ILE A 28 -17.08 -4.79 -20.12
CA ILE A 28 -15.86 -4.02 -20.36
C ILE A 28 -15.83 -3.52 -21.81
N ALA A 29 -16.02 -4.42 -22.78
CA ALA A 29 -16.02 -4.07 -24.20
C ALA A 29 -17.04 -2.97 -24.51
N LYS A 30 -18.27 -3.12 -24.00
CA LYS A 30 -19.36 -2.16 -24.19
C LYS A 30 -19.04 -0.80 -23.54
N SER A 31 -18.54 -0.80 -22.31
CA SER A 31 -18.19 0.43 -21.58
C SER A 31 -17.08 1.21 -22.26
N LEU A 32 -16.11 0.50 -22.86
CA LEU A 32 -14.95 1.10 -23.50
C LEU A 32 -15.15 1.43 -25.00
N GLY A 33 -16.29 1.04 -25.57
CA GLY A 33 -16.58 1.22 -26.99
C GLY A 33 -15.65 0.41 -27.92
N VAL A 34 -15.18 -0.76 -27.43
CA VAL A 34 -14.34 -1.69 -28.20
C VAL A 34 -15.08 -3.00 -28.45
N SER A 35 -14.65 -3.77 -29.47
CA SER A 35 -15.23 -5.08 -29.69
C SER A 35 -14.71 -6.11 -28.65
N LYS A 36 -15.53 -7.12 -28.33
CA LYS A 36 -15.08 -8.25 -27.50
C LYS A 36 -13.86 -8.94 -28.13
N ARG A 37 -13.82 -9.03 -29.45
CA ARG A 37 -12.69 -9.58 -30.22
C ARG A 37 -11.41 -8.78 -29.94
N THR A 38 -11.48 -7.46 -29.96
CA THR A 38 -10.34 -6.57 -29.66
C THR A 38 -9.80 -6.80 -28.25
N LEU A 39 -10.68 -7.03 -27.25
CA LEU A 39 -10.23 -7.36 -25.90
C LEU A 39 -9.45 -8.67 -25.85
N TYR A 40 -9.92 -9.71 -26.53
CA TYR A 40 -9.24 -11.01 -26.58
C TYR A 40 -8.01 -11.03 -27.50
N GLU A 41 -7.86 -10.06 -28.40
CA GLU A 41 -6.61 -9.85 -29.14
C GLU A 41 -5.53 -9.18 -28.28
N ILE A 42 -5.92 -8.40 -27.26
CA ILE A 42 -5.00 -7.67 -26.37
C ILE A 42 -4.70 -8.44 -25.08
N PHE A 43 -5.68 -9.17 -24.56
CA PHE A 43 -5.60 -9.94 -23.31
C PHE A 43 -6.03 -11.40 -23.57
N ALA A 44 -5.22 -12.35 -23.12
CA ALA A 44 -5.51 -13.77 -23.31
C ALA A 44 -6.89 -14.16 -22.72
N ASP A 45 -7.19 -13.64 -21.53
CA ASP A 45 -8.43 -13.92 -20.82
C ASP A 45 -8.76 -12.81 -19.80
N LYS A 46 -9.86 -13.02 -19.06
CA LYS A 46 -10.28 -12.10 -18.00
C LYS A 46 -9.28 -12.06 -16.84
N GLU A 47 -8.63 -13.18 -16.54
CA GLU A 47 -7.71 -13.30 -15.41
C GLU A 47 -6.44 -12.49 -15.64
N GLU A 48 -5.89 -12.51 -16.88
CA GLU A 48 -4.79 -11.62 -17.25
C GLU A 48 -5.17 -10.15 -17.11
N LEU A 49 -6.36 -9.76 -17.57
CA LEU A 49 -6.83 -8.38 -17.45
C LEU A 49 -6.99 -7.98 -15.97
N LEU A 50 -7.55 -8.85 -15.14
CA LEU A 50 -7.68 -8.62 -13.68
C LEU A 50 -6.31 -8.47 -13.03
N TYR A 51 -5.35 -9.33 -13.36
CA TYR A 51 -3.98 -9.23 -12.88
C TYR A 51 -3.36 -7.87 -13.18
N LEU A 52 -3.49 -7.41 -14.42
CA LEU A 52 -2.94 -6.12 -14.87
C LEU A 52 -3.64 -4.93 -14.20
N CYS A 53 -4.95 -4.99 -14.01
CA CYS A 53 -5.69 -3.95 -13.31
C CYS A 53 -5.29 -3.86 -11.82
N ILE A 54 -5.17 -5.00 -11.14
CA ILE A 54 -4.75 -5.03 -9.73
C ILE A 54 -3.31 -4.55 -9.58
N SER A 55 -2.42 -4.97 -10.47
CA SER A 55 -1.03 -4.51 -10.50
C SER A 55 -0.92 -3.01 -10.79
N HIS A 56 -1.79 -2.47 -11.66
CA HIS A 56 -1.88 -1.04 -11.93
C HIS A 56 -2.32 -0.26 -10.68
N LEU A 57 -3.38 -0.69 -10.01
CA LEU A 57 -3.87 -0.07 -8.77
C LEU A 57 -2.81 -0.07 -7.66
N ARG A 58 -2.11 -1.20 -7.48
CA ARG A 58 -1.02 -1.33 -6.51
C ARG A 58 0.12 -0.34 -6.82
N ARG A 59 0.51 -0.25 -8.11
CA ARG A 59 1.56 0.68 -8.53
C ARG A 59 1.19 2.13 -8.26
N GLN A 60 -0.03 2.53 -8.59
CA GLN A 60 -0.52 3.88 -8.28
C GLN A 60 -0.46 4.19 -6.77
N LEU A 61 -0.81 3.24 -5.93
CA LEU A 61 -0.74 3.39 -4.48
C LEU A 61 0.72 3.57 -4.00
N VAL A 62 1.63 2.77 -4.54
CA VAL A 62 3.08 2.87 -4.24
C VAL A 62 3.62 4.24 -4.69
N GLU A 63 3.34 4.66 -5.91
CA GLU A 63 3.79 5.95 -6.46
C GLU A 63 3.31 7.13 -5.60
N ARG A 64 2.05 7.13 -5.16
CA ARG A 64 1.52 8.18 -4.27
C ARG A 64 2.16 8.15 -2.89
N SER A 65 2.38 6.97 -2.33
CA SER A 65 3.11 6.81 -1.08
C SER A 65 4.54 7.36 -1.17
N GLU A 66 5.25 7.07 -2.25
CA GLU A 66 6.61 7.56 -2.50
C GLU A 66 6.64 9.08 -2.72
N GLN A 67 5.66 9.64 -3.42
CA GLN A 67 5.52 11.09 -3.58
C GLN A 67 5.31 11.81 -2.23
N ALA A 68 4.49 11.23 -1.35
CA ALA A 68 4.32 11.76 0.00
C ALA A 68 5.61 11.67 0.82
N MET A 69 6.35 10.56 0.72
CA MET A 69 7.65 10.40 1.38
C MET A 69 8.70 11.38 0.87
N ALA A 70 8.71 11.70 -0.42
CA ALA A 70 9.71 12.58 -1.03
C ALA A 70 9.69 14.01 -0.46
N GLN A 71 8.56 14.47 0.08
CA GLN A 71 8.46 15.77 0.74
C GLN A 71 9.26 15.85 2.07
N TYR A 72 9.64 14.68 2.61
CA TYR A 72 10.40 14.52 3.86
C TYR A 72 11.74 13.84 3.63
N GLU A 73 12.38 14.09 2.47
CA GLU A 73 13.67 13.48 2.14
C GLU A 73 14.71 13.72 3.23
N GLY A 74 15.51 12.70 3.54
CA GLY A 74 16.51 12.75 4.64
C GLY A 74 15.89 12.73 6.05
N ASN A 75 14.61 12.38 6.19
CA ASN A 75 13.91 12.29 7.46
C ASN A 75 13.24 10.92 7.63
N VAL A 76 13.52 10.22 8.74
CA VAL A 76 12.86 8.94 9.06
C VAL A 76 11.34 9.07 9.09
N ALA A 77 10.82 10.23 9.47
CA ALA A 77 9.37 10.50 9.51
C ALA A 77 8.68 10.40 8.14
N ALA A 78 9.42 10.44 7.03
CA ALA A 78 8.88 10.21 5.68
C ALA A 78 8.07 8.90 5.59
N VAL A 79 8.50 7.85 6.32
CA VAL A 79 7.80 6.55 6.35
C VAL A 79 6.36 6.70 6.83
N PHE A 80 6.12 7.59 7.80
CA PHE A 80 4.76 7.81 8.34
C PHE A 80 3.85 8.53 7.33
N GLU A 81 4.41 9.42 6.49
CA GLU A 81 3.64 10.07 5.43
C GLU A 81 3.24 9.08 4.32
N GLY A 82 4.18 8.25 3.88
CA GLY A 82 3.87 7.19 2.92
C GLY A 82 2.84 6.19 3.45
N LEU A 83 2.93 5.86 4.74
CA LEU A 83 1.97 4.97 5.39
C LEU A 83 0.56 5.58 5.44
N LYS A 84 0.42 6.87 5.73
CA LYS A 84 -0.91 7.52 5.74
C LYS A 84 -1.61 7.39 4.41
N VAL A 85 -0.91 7.69 3.31
CA VAL A 85 -1.45 7.51 1.96
C VAL A 85 -1.90 6.07 1.75
N THR A 86 -1.06 5.12 2.15
CA THR A 86 -1.41 3.70 2.05
C THR A 86 -2.67 3.37 2.84
N MET A 87 -2.80 3.85 4.06
CA MET A 87 -3.95 3.59 4.94
C MET A 87 -5.25 4.23 4.42
N GLU A 88 -5.17 5.42 3.86
CA GLU A 88 -6.34 6.15 3.34
C GLU A 88 -6.88 5.52 2.06
N GLU A 89 -6.01 5.00 1.21
CA GLU A 89 -6.38 4.55 -0.14
C GLU A 89 -6.50 3.05 -0.32
N GLN A 90 -5.97 2.24 0.58
CA GLN A 90 -5.91 0.78 0.42
C GLN A 90 -7.26 0.05 0.48
N HIS A 91 -8.33 0.69 0.99
CA HIS A 91 -9.63 0.04 1.19
C HIS A 91 -10.21 -0.55 -0.11
N VAL A 92 -9.98 0.11 -1.25
CA VAL A 92 -10.41 -0.39 -2.56
C VAL A 92 -9.61 -1.63 -2.94
N LEU A 93 -8.28 -1.56 -2.82
CA LEU A 93 -7.39 -2.69 -3.11
C LEU A 93 -7.72 -3.88 -2.20
N HIS A 94 -7.96 -3.66 -0.92
CA HIS A 94 -8.32 -4.70 0.06
C HIS A 94 -9.60 -5.43 -0.33
N ARG A 95 -10.63 -4.68 -0.71
CA ARG A 95 -11.91 -5.25 -1.18
C ARG A 95 -11.72 -6.07 -2.47
N ILE A 96 -10.93 -5.56 -3.42
CA ILE A 96 -10.63 -6.27 -4.67
C ILE A 96 -9.86 -7.55 -4.36
N MET A 97 -8.83 -7.51 -3.51
CA MET A 97 -8.03 -8.67 -3.12
C MET A 97 -8.84 -9.73 -2.38
N GLY A 98 -9.76 -9.33 -1.49
CA GLY A 98 -10.69 -10.25 -0.82
C GLY A 98 -11.58 -10.99 -1.81
N ASN A 99 -12.10 -10.30 -2.81
CA ASN A 99 -12.86 -10.92 -3.89
C ASN A 99 -11.98 -11.79 -4.80
N THR A 100 -10.75 -11.38 -5.09
CA THR A 100 -9.80 -12.17 -5.87
C THR A 100 -9.50 -13.49 -5.16
N ARG A 101 -9.23 -13.46 -3.87
CA ARG A 101 -9.02 -14.67 -3.05
C ARG A 101 -10.18 -15.66 -3.16
N LYS A 102 -11.42 -15.14 -3.17
CA LYS A 102 -12.63 -15.97 -3.22
C LYS A 102 -12.90 -16.60 -4.59
N PHE A 103 -12.68 -15.84 -5.67
CA PHE A 103 -13.10 -16.22 -7.01
C PHE A 103 -11.95 -16.64 -7.94
N TYR A 104 -10.73 -16.24 -7.64
CA TYR A 104 -9.51 -16.49 -8.42
C TYR A 104 -8.34 -16.77 -7.47
N PRO A 105 -8.36 -17.89 -6.71
CA PRO A 105 -7.38 -18.15 -5.65
C PRO A 105 -5.94 -18.25 -6.16
N GLU A 106 -5.71 -18.81 -7.34
CA GLU A 106 -4.38 -18.91 -7.94
C GLU A 106 -3.82 -17.53 -8.32
N LEU A 107 -4.66 -16.69 -8.91
CA LEU A 107 -4.33 -15.29 -9.20
C LEU A 107 -4.01 -14.52 -7.92
N PHE A 108 -4.81 -14.71 -6.86
CA PHE A 108 -4.56 -14.09 -5.55
C PHE A 108 -3.19 -14.46 -4.99
N GLU A 109 -2.84 -15.76 -4.98
CA GLU A 109 -1.55 -16.22 -4.47
C GLU A 109 -0.36 -15.74 -5.32
N ARG A 110 -0.55 -15.61 -6.63
CA ARG A 110 0.44 -15.00 -7.53
C ARG A 110 0.67 -13.54 -7.19
N ILE A 111 -0.38 -12.73 -7.15
CA ILE A 111 -0.29 -11.28 -6.85
C ILE A 111 0.29 -11.06 -5.46
N LYS A 112 -0.12 -11.88 -4.48
CA LYS A 112 0.37 -11.79 -3.11
C LYS A 112 1.89 -12.00 -3.04
N ARG A 113 2.42 -13.06 -3.66
CA ARG A 113 3.87 -13.35 -3.69
C ARG A 113 4.68 -12.22 -4.34
N GLU A 114 4.20 -11.72 -5.48
CA GLU A 114 4.86 -10.60 -6.18
C GLU A 114 4.83 -9.34 -5.31
N ALA A 115 3.70 -9.06 -4.63
CA ALA A 115 3.57 -7.95 -3.71
C ALA A 115 4.52 -8.03 -2.51
N GLU A 116 4.66 -9.22 -1.92
CA GLU A 116 5.56 -9.49 -0.79
C GLU A 116 7.00 -9.25 -1.18
N GLN A 117 7.41 -9.73 -2.34
CA GLN A 117 8.77 -9.54 -2.85
C GLN A 117 9.05 -8.06 -3.13
N GLU A 118 8.22 -7.38 -3.91
CA GLU A 118 8.38 -5.95 -4.25
C GLU A 118 8.41 -5.07 -3.00
N GLN A 119 7.54 -5.35 -2.03
CA GLN A 119 7.50 -4.60 -0.77
C GLN A 119 8.75 -4.86 0.08
N GLY A 120 9.23 -6.10 0.13
CA GLY A 120 10.47 -6.45 0.83
C GLY A 120 11.67 -5.71 0.26
N GLU A 121 11.84 -5.70 -1.07
CA GLU A 121 12.92 -4.99 -1.76
C GLU A 121 12.85 -3.48 -1.52
N ARG A 122 11.64 -2.90 -1.55
CA ARG A 122 11.43 -1.47 -1.28
C ARG A 122 11.77 -1.10 0.16
N LEU A 123 11.29 -1.86 1.13
CA LEU A 123 11.62 -1.65 2.55
C LEU A 123 13.12 -1.79 2.80
N TYR A 124 13.76 -2.77 2.17
CA TYR A 124 15.22 -2.94 2.23
C TYR A 124 15.93 -1.66 1.77
N SER A 125 15.56 -1.14 0.61
CA SER A 125 16.18 0.06 0.03
C SER A 125 15.98 1.29 0.92
N ILE A 126 14.77 1.47 1.50
CA ILE A 126 14.45 2.59 2.38
C ILE A 126 15.28 2.51 3.68
N ILE A 127 15.28 1.36 4.36
CA ILE A 127 15.99 1.21 5.63
C ILE A 127 17.50 1.28 5.41
N LYS A 128 18.01 0.68 4.34
CA LYS A 128 19.43 0.76 3.97
C LYS A 128 19.88 2.20 3.77
N ARG A 129 19.09 3.01 3.06
CA ARG A 129 19.37 4.45 2.89
C ARG A 129 19.42 5.16 4.23
N TYR A 130 18.50 4.93 5.15
CA TYR A 130 18.50 5.54 6.47
C TYR A 130 19.67 5.08 7.36
N ILE A 131 20.16 3.86 7.17
CA ILE A 131 21.42 3.42 7.80
C ILE A 131 22.60 4.23 7.26
N ASP A 132 22.70 4.40 5.94
CA ASP A 132 23.78 5.13 5.29
C ASP A 132 23.77 6.63 5.64
N GLU A 133 22.60 7.21 5.90
CA GLU A 133 22.40 8.58 6.39
C GLU A 133 22.61 8.74 7.93
N GLY A 134 22.87 7.64 8.62
CA GLY A 134 23.08 7.62 10.08
C GLY A 134 21.81 7.90 10.89
N LEU A 135 20.64 7.62 10.32
CA LEU A 135 19.34 7.79 10.97
C LEU A 135 18.86 6.50 11.65
N ILE A 136 19.21 5.35 11.10
CA ILE A 136 18.95 4.02 11.65
C ILE A 136 20.28 3.39 12.07
N MET A 137 20.26 2.63 13.15
CA MET A 137 21.43 1.97 13.71
C MET A 137 22.00 0.91 12.73
N PRO A 138 23.31 0.91 12.42
CA PRO A 138 23.87 -0.02 11.44
C PRO A 138 23.95 -1.48 11.91
N GLN A 139 23.86 -1.72 13.22
CA GLN A 139 23.96 -3.06 13.82
C GLN A 139 22.64 -3.85 13.85
N ILE A 140 21.56 -3.29 13.32
CA ILE A 140 20.27 -4.00 13.27
C ILE A 140 20.34 -5.19 12.32
N ASP A 141 19.63 -6.25 12.65
CA ASP A 141 19.34 -7.30 11.66
C ASP A 141 18.28 -6.79 10.68
N LEU A 142 18.76 -6.33 9.51
CA LEU A 142 17.89 -5.73 8.49
C LEU A 142 16.82 -6.71 7.99
N ARG A 143 17.17 -8.00 7.85
CA ARG A 143 16.23 -9.03 7.38
C ARG A 143 15.10 -9.25 8.40
N LEU A 144 15.44 -9.42 9.68
CA LEU A 144 14.45 -9.58 10.74
C LEU A 144 13.61 -8.31 10.90
N SER A 145 14.22 -7.14 10.78
CA SER A 145 13.51 -5.84 10.85
C SER A 145 12.45 -5.70 9.76
N ILE A 146 12.79 -6.04 8.52
CA ILE A 146 11.83 -6.02 7.40
C ILE A 146 10.73 -7.05 7.59
N THR A 147 11.09 -8.28 8.02
CA THR A 147 10.12 -9.33 8.29
C THR A 147 9.12 -8.92 9.37
N LEU A 148 9.61 -8.36 10.49
CA LEU A 148 8.76 -7.88 11.57
C LEU A 148 7.84 -6.76 11.11
N LEU A 149 8.36 -5.78 10.39
CA LEU A 149 7.60 -4.65 9.87
C LEU A 149 6.49 -5.12 8.92
N TYR A 150 6.82 -6.02 7.99
CA TYR A 150 5.86 -6.59 7.05
C TYR A 150 4.73 -7.34 7.78
N HIS A 151 5.08 -8.25 8.69
CA HIS A 151 4.06 -9.03 9.40
C HIS A 151 3.23 -8.18 10.36
N THR A 152 3.81 -7.17 10.99
CA THR A 152 3.05 -6.24 11.84
C THR A 152 2.00 -5.51 11.03
N THR A 153 2.38 -4.92 9.88
CA THR A 153 1.44 -4.18 9.03
C THR A 153 0.33 -5.09 8.47
N THR A 154 0.69 -6.24 7.91
CA THR A 154 -0.29 -7.17 7.33
C THR A 154 -1.24 -7.77 8.36
N THR A 155 -0.74 -8.05 9.57
CA THR A 155 -1.57 -8.58 10.66
C THR A 155 -2.55 -7.55 11.18
N VAL A 156 -2.11 -6.31 11.42
CA VAL A 156 -3.01 -5.22 11.86
C VAL A 156 -4.15 -5.04 10.85
N PHE A 157 -3.84 -4.98 9.56
CA PHE A 157 -4.89 -4.88 8.53
C PHE A 157 -5.81 -6.10 8.44
N SER A 158 -5.31 -7.30 8.71
CA SER A 158 -6.13 -8.51 8.70
C SER A 158 -7.09 -8.59 9.88
N LEU A 159 -6.68 -8.09 11.05
CA LEU A 159 -7.45 -8.08 12.29
C LEU A 159 -8.52 -6.97 12.31
N ALA A 160 -8.33 -5.92 11.54
CA ALA A 160 -9.26 -4.81 11.43
C ALA A 160 -10.68 -5.24 11.06
N ALA A 161 -10.80 -6.24 10.19
CA ALA A 161 -12.09 -6.81 9.79
C ALA A 161 -12.81 -7.57 10.93
N GLY A 162 -12.14 -7.86 12.05
CA GLY A 162 -12.65 -8.69 13.14
C GLY A 162 -13.12 -7.93 14.40
N GLY A 163 -13.00 -6.59 14.45
CA GLY A 163 -13.45 -5.80 15.62
C GLY A 163 -12.68 -6.09 16.92
N MET A 164 -11.39 -6.41 16.83
CA MET A 164 -10.55 -6.83 17.99
C MET A 164 -9.94 -5.66 18.77
N TRP A 165 -10.23 -4.42 18.40
CA TRP A 165 -9.63 -3.26 19.06
C TRP A 165 -10.54 -2.75 20.19
N PRO A 166 -9.97 -2.14 21.27
CA PRO A 166 -10.74 -1.48 22.30
C PRO A 166 -11.62 -0.36 21.74
N ASP A 167 -12.70 -0.04 22.45
CA ASP A 167 -13.62 1.02 22.06
C ASP A 167 -12.87 2.35 21.82
N GLY A 168 -13.14 2.98 20.68
CA GLY A 168 -12.51 4.24 20.28
C GLY A 168 -11.09 4.11 19.69
N VAL A 169 -10.53 2.91 19.61
CA VAL A 169 -9.23 2.64 18.95
C VAL A 169 -9.44 2.16 17.53
N THR A 170 -8.80 2.81 16.57
CA THR A 170 -8.84 2.43 15.16
C THR A 170 -7.62 1.58 14.77
N GLU A 171 -7.73 0.79 13.70
CA GLU A 171 -6.58 0.12 13.07
C GLU A 171 -5.44 1.08 12.73
N ARG A 172 -5.79 2.31 12.36
CA ARG A 172 -4.81 3.37 12.08
C ARG A 172 -4.00 3.70 13.34
N ASP A 173 -4.67 3.84 14.49
CA ASP A 173 -4.01 4.15 15.76
C ASP A 173 -3.06 3.03 16.18
N VAL A 174 -3.52 1.77 16.07
CA VAL A 174 -2.69 0.60 16.40
C VAL A 174 -1.48 0.51 15.48
N LEU A 175 -1.67 0.67 14.18
CA LEU A 175 -0.58 0.58 13.22
C LEU A 175 0.42 1.72 13.39
N MET A 176 -0.07 2.95 13.55
CA MET A 176 0.81 4.10 13.80
C MET A 176 1.60 3.92 15.08
N TYR A 177 0.96 3.48 16.16
CA TYR A 177 1.63 3.20 17.43
C TYR A 177 2.71 2.13 17.28
N ALA A 178 2.40 1.01 16.63
CA ALA A 178 3.36 -0.06 16.40
C ALA A 178 4.58 0.40 15.59
N LEU A 179 4.34 1.16 14.51
CA LEU A 179 5.41 1.63 13.63
C LEU A 179 6.26 2.72 14.26
N VAL A 180 5.66 3.65 15.01
CA VAL A 180 6.42 4.68 15.74
C VAL A 180 7.38 4.00 16.72
N ASN A 181 6.89 3.04 17.51
CA ASN A 181 7.74 2.30 18.46
C ASN A 181 8.81 1.46 17.74
N PHE A 182 8.46 0.82 16.63
CA PHE A 182 9.41 0.06 15.83
C PHE A 182 10.54 0.96 15.31
N PHE A 183 10.21 2.07 14.65
CA PHE A 183 11.22 2.97 14.09
C PHE A 183 12.03 3.67 15.18
N ARG A 184 11.43 4.06 16.30
CA ARG A 184 12.20 4.59 17.46
C ARG A 184 13.18 3.55 17.99
N GLY A 185 12.78 2.28 18.05
CA GLY A 185 13.62 1.16 18.56
C GLY A 185 14.83 0.84 17.70
N ILE A 186 14.80 1.14 16.41
CA ILE A 186 15.92 0.89 15.48
C ILE A 186 16.69 2.16 15.07
N SER A 187 16.19 3.34 15.44
CA SER A 187 16.80 4.63 15.08
C SER A 187 17.96 5.00 16.00
N THR A 188 18.90 5.76 15.42
CA THR A 188 19.92 6.51 16.19
C THR A 188 19.24 7.65 16.95
N VAL A 189 19.96 8.32 17.85
CA VAL A 189 19.48 9.53 18.52
C VAL A 189 19.00 10.57 17.50
N LYS A 190 19.74 10.77 16.40
CA LYS A 190 19.37 11.68 15.30
C LYS A 190 18.02 11.29 14.69
N GLY A 191 17.79 10.00 14.40
CA GLY A 191 16.53 9.52 13.85
C GLY A 191 15.37 9.67 14.83
N VAL A 192 15.58 9.37 16.13
CA VAL A 192 14.54 9.55 17.17
C VAL A 192 14.12 11.02 17.27
N MET A 193 15.08 11.96 17.27
CA MET A 193 14.78 13.41 17.31
C MET A 193 13.93 13.85 16.11
N GLN A 194 14.17 13.30 14.92
CA GLN A 194 13.33 13.58 13.74
C GLN A 194 11.91 13.06 13.90
N ILE A 195 11.76 11.85 14.44
CA ILE A 195 10.44 11.25 14.71
C ILE A 195 9.66 12.13 15.72
N ASP A 196 10.31 12.51 16.81
CA ASP A 196 9.67 13.32 17.86
C ASP A 196 9.24 14.70 17.34
N ALA A 197 10.14 15.41 16.63
CA ALA A 197 9.81 16.69 16.02
C ALA A 197 8.65 16.62 15.03
N TYR A 198 8.55 15.54 14.27
CA TYR A 198 7.44 15.32 13.34
C TYR A 198 6.09 15.23 14.07
N PHE A 199 6.00 14.46 15.18
CA PHE A 199 4.75 14.30 15.91
C PHE A 199 4.38 15.55 16.71
N GLU A 200 5.34 16.22 17.36
CA GLU A 200 5.12 17.49 18.05
C GLU A 200 4.61 18.59 17.10
N GLY A 201 5.17 18.70 15.90
CA GLY A 201 4.73 19.66 14.89
C GLY A 201 3.27 19.44 14.47
N ARG A 202 2.82 18.20 14.45
CA ARG A 202 1.44 17.83 14.10
C ARG A 202 0.46 18.10 15.23
N GLU A 203 0.84 17.85 16.47
CA GLU A 203 -0.02 18.19 17.62
C GLU A 203 -0.33 19.69 17.64
N ARG A 204 0.70 20.53 17.48
CA ARG A 204 0.53 22.00 17.39
C ARG A 204 -0.35 22.44 16.21
N ALA A 205 -0.19 21.80 15.04
CA ALA A 205 -1.03 22.09 13.88
C ALA A 205 -2.50 21.71 14.12
N ASN A 206 -2.77 20.56 14.76
CA ASN A 206 -4.12 20.12 15.09
C ASN A 206 -4.79 20.99 16.16
N GLU A 207 -4.05 21.51 17.12
CA GLU A 207 -4.54 22.46 18.13
C GLU A 207 -4.88 23.82 17.51
N ALA A 208 -4.08 24.30 16.56
CA ALA A 208 -4.31 25.56 15.86
C ALA A 208 -5.57 25.54 14.97
N VAL A 209 -6.00 24.38 14.49
CA VAL A 209 -7.23 24.22 13.68
C VAL A 209 -8.49 24.13 14.54
N LYS A 210 -8.36 23.78 15.82
CA LYS A 210 -9.49 23.64 16.76
C LYS A 210 -9.86 24.94 17.47
N ASN A 211 -9.00 25.96 17.38
CA ASN A 211 -9.20 27.31 17.93
C ASN A 211 -9.58 28.31 16.82
#